data_8cd56c608d1a7acf1965c76568810195
#
_entry.id   8cd56c608d1a7acf1965c76568810195
#
_cell.length_a   1.000
_cell.length_b   1.000
_cell.length_c   1.000
_cell.angle_alpha   90.00
_cell.angle_beta   90.00
_cell.angle_gamma   90.00
#
_symmetry.space_group_name_H-M   'P 1'
#
loop_
_entity.id
_entity.type
_entity.pdbx_description
1 polymer ?
#
loop_
_entity_poly.entity_id
_entity_poly.type
_entity_poly.pdbx_seq_one_letter_code
_entity_poly.pdbx_strand_id
1 'polypeptide(L)'
;MSLPEELETPYEIQSLNYMAHFNFDYLSSRPDRGKQEMPLWCDYIELLCLIMYKGEVAKGEVIDVVFKEGAGVIVQDGDEEDYDDDLDDDDVDASDPLSRQLASLGSSKGQKDDRQEAIAIDWFNYLASRQTGLGEMYPFIADSDKSSLKIKSNLKPIHHLYLYLLLASNLHLFSPELRTKITTDFEYICFEVQKLMFPLMLTGVKTHTHIFGKNPTNNSVFTGNLKNKLIKLGELIQARKLDTDFLDARNSGDNGIDLVSVMKFDNDNAYGPPLIISQCACSYKEWKKKQHDNSPERYRQFNLFDVDYLRLMFIPMYYRNQSGQWFEIRDVFLSVMDRLRIMKVLLYQNKKLYNQANNWSPLVLLPTKDEREIFAGFLAE
;
A
#
# COMPACT_ATOMS: atom_id res chain seq x y z
N MET A 1 37.02 13.10 9.74
CA MET A 1 36.21 14.22 9.30
C MET A 1 34.78 13.79 9.53
N SER A 2 34.12 14.28 10.56
CA SER A 2 32.70 13.98 10.84
C SER A 2 31.85 14.63 9.74
N LEU A 3 31.08 13.84 9.00
CA LEU A 3 30.01 14.36 8.19
C LEU A 3 29.05 15.10 9.12
N PRO A 4 28.54 16.27 8.76
CA PRO A 4 27.54 16.94 9.56
C PRO A 4 26.33 16.00 9.70
N GLU A 5 25.82 15.84 10.93
CA GLU A 5 24.48 15.31 11.15
C GLU A 5 23.51 16.33 10.53
N GLU A 6 23.20 16.15 9.25
CA GLU A 6 22.11 16.87 8.62
C GLU A 6 20.84 16.37 9.29
N LEU A 7 20.32 17.16 10.20
CA LEU A 7 18.99 17.02 10.74
C LEU A 7 18.02 17.15 9.55
N GLU A 8 17.56 16.00 9.06
CA GLU A 8 16.46 15.99 8.09
C GLU A 8 15.30 16.77 8.69
N THR A 9 14.88 17.84 8.01
CA THR A 9 13.66 18.55 8.40
C THR A 9 12.51 17.54 8.33
N PRO A 10 11.71 17.41 9.38
CA PRO A 10 10.63 16.43 9.38
C PRO A 10 9.68 16.73 8.22
N TYR A 11 9.40 15.70 7.44
CA TYR A 11 8.38 15.77 6.39
C TYR A 11 7.01 15.85 7.07
N GLU A 12 6.24 16.90 6.75
CA GLU A 12 4.89 17.06 7.28
C GLU A 12 3.87 16.42 6.33
N ILE A 13 3.25 15.33 6.76
CA ILE A 13 2.10 14.77 6.07
C ILE A 13 0.88 15.63 6.41
N GLN A 14 0.37 16.34 5.41
CA GLN A 14 -0.82 17.18 5.56
C GLN A 14 -2.08 16.30 5.60
N SER A 15 -3.05 16.68 6.42
CA SER A 15 -4.36 16.07 6.43
C SER A 15 -5.05 16.23 5.07
N LEU A 16 -5.69 15.15 4.60
CA LEU A 16 -6.42 15.14 3.34
C LEU A 16 -7.88 15.53 3.57
N ASN A 17 -8.35 16.57 2.86
CA ASN A 17 -9.78 16.77 2.71
C ASN A 17 -10.29 15.77 1.67
N TYR A 18 -10.93 14.74 2.16
CA TYR A 18 -11.31 13.52 1.48
C TYR A 18 -12.19 13.75 0.26
N MET A 19 -13.27 14.48 0.48
CA MET A 19 -14.36 14.56 -0.49
C MET A 19 -14.05 15.50 -1.66
N ALA A 20 -13.25 16.53 -1.43
CA ALA A 20 -12.86 17.47 -2.50
C ALA A 20 -12.04 16.80 -3.63
N HIS A 21 -11.50 15.61 -3.37
CA HIS A 21 -10.59 14.92 -4.28
C HIS A 21 -11.05 13.50 -4.64
N PHE A 22 -12.23 13.10 -4.14
CA PHE A 22 -12.79 11.78 -4.39
C PHE A 22 -13.48 11.76 -5.75
N ASN A 23 -13.10 10.83 -6.59
CA ASN A 23 -13.79 10.63 -7.85
C ASN A 23 -14.89 9.58 -7.67
N PHE A 24 -16.14 10.04 -7.56
CA PHE A 24 -17.29 9.18 -7.34
C PHE A 24 -17.54 8.19 -8.50
N ASP A 25 -17.16 8.57 -9.73
CA ASP A 25 -17.30 7.68 -10.90
C ASP A 25 -16.48 6.40 -10.72
N TYR A 26 -15.34 6.47 -10.03
CA TYR A 26 -14.52 5.31 -9.74
C TYR A 26 -15.03 4.43 -8.58
N LEU A 27 -15.91 4.92 -7.72
CA LEU A 27 -16.54 4.09 -6.71
C LEU A 27 -17.52 3.08 -7.29
N SER A 28 -18.05 3.35 -8.47
CA SER A 28 -18.82 2.37 -9.25
C SER A 28 -17.92 1.26 -9.82
N SER A 29 -16.59 1.49 -9.95
CA SER A 29 -15.63 0.45 -10.33
C SER A 29 -15.37 -0.47 -9.14
N ARG A 30 -16.15 -1.53 -9.07
CA ARG A 30 -16.06 -2.57 -8.06
C ARG A 30 -14.84 -3.44 -8.30
N PRO A 31 -14.30 -4.12 -7.27
CA PRO A 31 -13.34 -5.18 -7.48
C PRO A 31 -13.87 -6.18 -8.51
N ASP A 32 -13.00 -6.68 -9.38
CA ASP A 32 -13.37 -7.61 -10.45
C ASP A 32 -14.07 -8.85 -9.86
N ARG A 33 -15.28 -9.15 -10.37
CA ARG A 33 -16.08 -10.28 -9.88
C ARG A 33 -15.44 -11.64 -10.16
N GLY A 34 -14.57 -11.72 -11.16
CA GLY A 34 -13.91 -12.95 -11.57
C GLY A 34 -12.80 -13.39 -10.61
N LYS A 35 -12.26 -12.48 -9.84
CA LYS A 35 -11.20 -12.76 -8.87
C LYS A 35 -11.75 -12.64 -7.46
N GLN A 36 -11.85 -13.75 -6.75
CA GLN A 36 -12.29 -13.80 -5.34
C GLN A 36 -11.21 -13.20 -4.43
N GLU A 37 -10.80 -11.97 -4.71
CA GLU A 37 -9.79 -11.27 -3.92
C GLU A 37 -10.42 -10.66 -2.67
N MET A 38 -10.68 -11.50 -1.70
CA MET A 38 -11.29 -11.14 -0.42
C MET A 38 -10.70 -9.88 0.24
N PRO A 39 -9.37 -9.66 0.23
CA PRO A 39 -8.79 -8.43 0.78
C PRO A 39 -9.30 -7.15 0.11
N LEU A 40 -9.48 -7.15 -1.22
CA LEU A 40 -9.99 -5.99 -1.97
C LEU A 40 -11.46 -5.70 -1.64
N TRP A 41 -12.30 -6.74 -1.58
CA TRP A 41 -13.69 -6.58 -1.21
C TRP A 41 -13.85 -6.02 0.19
N CYS A 42 -13.02 -6.46 1.13
CA CYS A 42 -13.03 -5.91 2.49
C CYS A 42 -12.59 -4.44 2.53
N ASP A 43 -11.55 -4.06 1.78
CA ASP A 43 -11.13 -2.66 1.65
C ASP A 43 -12.27 -1.82 1.03
N TYR A 44 -12.97 -2.34 0.03
CA TYR A 44 -14.12 -1.68 -0.57
C TYR A 44 -15.28 -1.47 0.43
N ILE A 45 -15.62 -2.48 1.23
CA ILE A 45 -16.68 -2.37 2.26
C ILE A 45 -16.28 -1.38 3.36
N GLU A 46 -15.00 -1.35 3.75
CA GLU A 46 -14.48 -0.35 4.69
C GLU A 46 -14.62 1.08 4.13
N LEU A 47 -14.33 1.27 2.84
CA LEU A 47 -14.53 2.56 2.17
C LEU A 47 -16.00 2.94 2.12
N LEU A 48 -16.90 2.02 1.76
CA LEU A 48 -18.35 2.26 1.81
C LEU A 48 -18.78 2.70 3.21
N CYS A 49 -18.30 2.02 4.26
CA CYS A 49 -18.62 2.39 5.65
C CYS A 49 -18.19 3.82 5.99
N LEU A 50 -17.07 4.31 5.46
CA LEU A 50 -16.61 5.69 5.70
C LEU A 50 -17.52 6.75 5.10
N ILE A 51 -18.11 6.46 3.95
CA ILE A 51 -18.90 7.42 3.16
C ILE A 51 -20.41 7.30 3.43
N MET A 52 -20.88 6.17 3.96
CA MET A 52 -22.28 6.03 4.36
C MET A 52 -22.66 7.02 5.44
N TYR A 53 -23.89 7.55 5.35
CA TYR A 53 -24.42 8.62 6.19
C TYR A 53 -24.20 8.42 7.70
N LYS A 54 -24.38 7.20 8.19
CA LYS A 54 -24.21 6.87 9.61
C LYS A 54 -22.79 6.41 9.98
N GLY A 55 -21.87 6.31 9.00
CA GLY A 55 -20.58 5.66 9.21
C GLY A 55 -20.74 4.17 9.58
N GLU A 56 -21.78 3.54 9.03
CA GLU A 56 -22.13 2.15 9.25
C GLU A 56 -22.67 1.58 7.94
N VAL A 57 -22.34 0.34 7.64
CA VAL A 57 -22.83 -0.39 6.47
C VAL A 57 -23.25 -1.79 6.90
N ALA A 58 -24.43 -2.23 6.44
CA ALA A 58 -24.96 -3.56 6.70
C ALA A 58 -24.92 -4.41 5.42
N LYS A 59 -25.03 -5.73 5.61
CA LYS A 59 -25.04 -6.73 4.52
C LYS A 59 -25.97 -6.37 3.37
N GLY A 60 -27.21 -5.97 3.68
CA GLY A 60 -28.19 -5.60 2.66
C GLY A 60 -27.71 -4.44 1.78
N GLU A 61 -27.19 -3.38 2.39
CA GLU A 61 -26.65 -2.22 1.67
C GLU A 61 -25.46 -2.61 0.78
N VAL A 62 -24.57 -3.49 1.27
CA VAL A 62 -23.46 -4.01 0.46
C VAL A 62 -23.96 -4.83 -0.73
N ILE A 63 -24.98 -5.68 -0.52
CA ILE A 63 -25.58 -6.46 -1.60
C ILE A 63 -26.20 -5.55 -2.64
N ASP A 64 -26.95 -4.53 -2.23
CA ASP A 64 -27.58 -3.57 -3.13
C ASP A 64 -26.55 -2.81 -3.97
N VAL A 65 -25.49 -2.32 -3.34
CA VAL A 65 -24.42 -1.61 -4.05
C VAL A 65 -23.63 -2.52 -4.97
N VAL A 66 -23.28 -3.73 -4.53
CA VAL A 66 -22.36 -4.63 -5.25
C VAL A 66 -23.06 -5.41 -6.35
N PHE A 67 -24.30 -5.86 -6.16
CA PHE A 67 -24.99 -6.76 -7.07
C PHE A 67 -26.13 -6.11 -7.87
N LYS A 68 -26.45 -4.82 -7.63
CA LYS A 68 -27.45 -4.08 -8.39
C LYS A 68 -27.10 -4.12 -9.89
N GLU A 69 -28.01 -4.61 -10.72
CA GLU A 69 -27.86 -4.62 -12.17
C GLU A 69 -28.01 -3.18 -12.69
N GLY A 70 -27.02 -2.69 -13.41
CA GLY A 70 -27.08 -1.37 -14.08
C GLY A 70 -26.06 -0.33 -13.61
N ALA A 71 -25.36 -0.52 -12.50
CA ALA A 71 -24.28 0.36 -12.09
C ALA A 71 -22.94 -0.01 -12.77
N GLY A 72 -22.97 -0.36 -14.03
CA GLY A 72 -21.79 -0.68 -14.83
C GLY A 72 -21.50 0.44 -15.81
N VAL A 73 -21.01 1.57 -15.37
CA VAL A 73 -20.19 2.39 -16.26
C VAL A 73 -18.92 1.58 -16.47
N ILE A 74 -18.76 1.00 -17.65
CA ILE A 74 -17.48 0.51 -18.14
C ILE A 74 -16.67 1.80 -18.30
N VAL A 75 -15.90 2.16 -17.28
CA VAL A 75 -14.83 3.13 -17.46
C VAL A 75 -13.83 2.41 -18.35
N GLN A 76 -13.83 2.74 -19.65
CA GLN A 76 -12.68 2.46 -20.48
C GLN A 76 -11.49 3.06 -19.74
N ASP A 77 -10.47 2.23 -19.49
CA ASP A 77 -9.15 2.67 -19.08
C ASP A 77 -8.62 3.65 -20.18
N GLY A 78 -9.02 4.91 -20.04
CA GLY A 78 -8.44 6.03 -20.75
C GLY A 78 -7.42 6.65 -19.81
N ASP A 79 -6.17 6.62 -20.27
CA ASP A 79 -5.01 7.28 -19.68
C ASP A 79 -4.30 6.55 -18.51
N GLU A 80 -4.01 5.26 -18.66
CA GLU A 80 -2.72 4.75 -18.20
C GLU A 80 -1.67 5.29 -19.17
N GLU A 81 -0.90 6.30 -18.73
CA GLU A 81 0.29 6.75 -19.46
C GLU A 81 1.15 5.54 -19.78
N ASP A 82 1.46 5.41 -21.06
CA ASP A 82 2.32 4.42 -21.68
C ASP A 82 3.55 4.10 -20.81
N TYR A 83 3.46 3.03 -20.06
CA TYR A 83 4.62 2.21 -19.76
C TYR A 83 4.57 1.07 -20.77
N ASP A 84 5.48 1.12 -21.74
CA ASP A 84 5.77 0.07 -22.71
C ASP A 84 5.66 -1.30 -22.04
N ASP A 85 4.56 -1.97 -22.24
CA ASP A 85 4.34 -3.36 -21.86
C ASP A 85 4.19 -4.19 -23.14
N ASP A 86 5.32 -4.31 -23.86
CA ASP A 86 5.52 -5.37 -24.85
C ASP A 86 5.63 -6.70 -24.10
N LEU A 87 4.51 -7.22 -23.62
CA LEU A 87 4.40 -8.62 -23.22
C LEU A 87 3.07 -9.18 -23.69
N ASP A 88 3.23 -10.14 -24.59
CA ASP A 88 2.27 -10.96 -25.26
C ASP A 88 0.98 -11.24 -24.48
N ASP A 89 -0.11 -10.94 -25.16
CA ASP A 89 -1.49 -11.35 -24.88
C ASP A 89 -1.60 -12.89 -24.99
N ASP A 90 -1.06 -13.60 -24.01
CA ASP A 90 -1.28 -15.04 -23.89
C ASP A 90 -2.58 -15.30 -23.10
N ASP A 91 -3.61 -15.58 -23.89
CA ASP A 91 -4.79 -16.38 -23.61
C ASP A 91 -5.23 -16.46 -22.13
N VAL A 92 -6.05 -15.51 -21.70
CA VAL A 92 -6.92 -15.72 -20.54
C VAL A 92 -7.91 -16.83 -20.92
N ASP A 93 -7.55 -18.03 -20.54
CA ASP A 93 -8.35 -19.24 -20.72
C ASP A 93 -9.73 -19.05 -20.06
N ALA A 94 -10.74 -18.74 -20.89
CA ALA A 94 -12.16 -18.68 -20.53
C ALA A 94 -12.70 -20.06 -20.12
N SER A 95 -11.86 -20.98 -19.70
CA SER A 95 -12.15 -22.38 -19.46
C SER A 95 -12.09 -22.80 -17.98
N ASP A 96 -12.41 -21.90 -17.03
CA ASP A 96 -12.69 -22.41 -15.67
C ASP A 96 -13.99 -23.23 -15.72
N PRO A 97 -13.90 -24.56 -15.52
CA PRO A 97 -15.06 -25.46 -15.56
C PRO A 97 -16.14 -25.06 -14.56
N LEU A 98 -15.76 -24.42 -13.45
CA LEU A 98 -16.67 -23.98 -12.41
C LEU A 98 -17.53 -22.81 -12.89
N SER A 99 -16.94 -21.85 -13.60
CA SER A 99 -17.64 -20.69 -14.17
C SER A 99 -18.63 -21.09 -15.24
N ARG A 100 -18.28 -22.09 -16.10
CA ARG A 100 -19.19 -22.64 -17.10
C ARG A 100 -20.33 -23.46 -16.50
N GLN A 101 -20.05 -24.26 -15.48
CA GLN A 101 -21.07 -25.08 -14.79
C GLN A 101 -22.06 -24.21 -14.01
N LEU A 102 -21.63 -23.05 -13.51
CA LEU A 102 -22.46 -22.06 -12.82
C LEU A 102 -23.29 -21.21 -13.76
N ALA A 103 -22.80 -20.93 -14.98
CA ALA A 103 -23.56 -20.22 -16.02
C ALA A 103 -24.62 -21.13 -16.68
N SER A 104 -24.42 -22.44 -16.70
CA SER A 104 -25.32 -23.41 -17.34
C SER A 104 -26.51 -23.84 -16.45
N LEU A 105 -26.42 -23.67 -15.15
CA LEU A 105 -27.51 -23.88 -14.23
C LEU A 105 -28.36 -22.62 -14.23
N GLY A 106 -29.43 -22.57 -14.99
CA GLY A 106 -30.48 -21.54 -14.96
C GLY A 106 -30.98 -21.39 -13.53
N SER A 107 -30.24 -20.63 -12.71
CA SER A 107 -30.56 -20.44 -11.30
C SER A 107 -31.85 -19.61 -11.18
N SER A 108 -32.84 -20.11 -10.45
CA SER A 108 -33.99 -19.32 -10.06
C SER A 108 -33.52 -18.04 -9.34
N LYS A 109 -34.30 -16.96 -9.41
CA LYS A 109 -33.98 -15.68 -8.74
C LYS A 109 -33.61 -15.91 -7.27
N GLY A 110 -34.31 -16.80 -6.56
CA GLY A 110 -34.02 -17.14 -5.16
C GLY A 110 -32.62 -17.75 -4.94
N GLN A 111 -32.15 -18.64 -5.82
CA GLN A 111 -30.82 -19.23 -5.72
C GLN A 111 -29.69 -18.18 -5.95
N LYS A 112 -29.95 -17.16 -6.81
CA LYS A 112 -29.03 -16.05 -7.03
C LYS A 112 -28.92 -15.17 -5.78
N ASP A 113 -30.07 -14.88 -5.17
CA ASP A 113 -30.14 -14.06 -3.96
C ASP A 113 -29.46 -14.76 -2.77
N ASP A 114 -29.71 -16.06 -2.55
CA ASP A 114 -29.07 -16.87 -1.50
C ASP A 114 -27.52 -16.90 -1.65
N ARG A 115 -27.05 -16.98 -2.89
CA ARG A 115 -25.60 -16.96 -3.17
C ARG A 115 -24.96 -15.60 -2.87
N GLN A 116 -25.61 -14.50 -3.26
CA GLN A 116 -25.14 -13.15 -2.97
C GLN A 116 -25.07 -12.91 -1.46
N GLU A 117 -26.08 -13.39 -0.75
CA GLU A 117 -26.12 -13.31 0.71
C GLU A 117 -24.97 -14.11 1.36
N ALA A 118 -24.71 -15.33 0.92
CA ALA A 118 -23.61 -16.14 1.41
C ALA A 118 -22.24 -15.46 1.19
N ILE A 119 -21.99 -14.91 0.00
CA ILE A 119 -20.77 -14.17 -0.31
C ILE A 119 -20.62 -12.95 0.61
N ALA A 120 -21.68 -12.18 0.81
CA ALA A 120 -21.64 -11.03 1.69
C ALA A 120 -21.35 -11.43 3.15
N ILE A 121 -21.94 -12.52 3.64
CA ILE A 121 -21.65 -13.05 4.97
C ILE A 121 -20.15 -13.39 5.11
N ASP A 122 -19.55 -14.01 4.09
CA ASP A 122 -18.13 -14.33 4.09
C ASP A 122 -17.25 -13.07 4.19
N TRP A 123 -17.61 -11.98 3.53
CA TRP A 123 -16.91 -10.69 3.65
C TRP A 123 -16.97 -10.14 5.09
N PHE A 124 -18.14 -10.17 5.74
CA PHE A 124 -18.27 -9.69 7.11
C PHE A 124 -17.55 -10.58 8.12
N ASN A 125 -17.53 -11.89 7.91
CA ASN A 125 -16.70 -12.82 8.69
C ASN A 125 -15.22 -12.51 8.55
N TYR A 126 -14.78 -12.18 7.34
CA TYR A 126 -13.40 -11.78 7.09
C TYR A 126 -13.07 -10.43 7.76
N LEU A 127 -13.96 -9.44 7.71
CA LEU A 127 -13.80 -8.16 8.41
C LEU A 127 -13.71 -8.36 9.94
N ALA A 128 -14.50 -9.28 10.51
CA ALA A 128 -14.38 -9.64 11.92
C ALA A 128 -13.02 -10.29 12.25
N SER A 129 -12.50 -11.15 11.36
CA SER A 129 -11.15 -11.72 11.53
C SER A 129 -10.07 -10.64 11.41
N ARG A 130 -10.22 -9.69 10.49
CA ARG A 130 -9.34 -8.52 10.33
C ARG A 130 -9.32 -7.67 11.62
N GLN A 131 -10.49 -7.42 12.23
CA GLN A 131 -10.60 -6.76 13.52
C GLN A 131 -9.83 -7.51 14.60
N THR A 132 -9.93 -8.83 14.66
CA THR A 132 -9.19 -9.66 15.62
C THR A 132 -7.68 -9.54 15.40
N GLY A 133 -7.21 -9.60 14.15
CA GLY A 133 -5.79 -9.51 13.80
C GLY A 133 -5.16 -8.15 14.09
N LEU A 134 -5.91 -7.08 13.89
CA LEU A 134 -5.46 -5.69 14.09
C LEU A 134 -5.69 -5.20 15.52
N GLY A 135 -6.67 -5.74 16.24
CA GLY A 135 -7.00 -5.35 17.61
C GLY A 135 -7.33 -3.87 17.74
N GLU A 136 -6.63 -3.19 18.63
CA GLU A 136 -6.86 -1.75 18.90
C GLU A 136 -6.52 -0.83 17.71
N MET A 137 -5.74 -1.30 16.74
CA MET A 137 -5.36 -0.53 15.55
C MET A 137 -6.49 -0.42 14.51
N TYR A 138 -7.52 -1.27 14.61
CA TYR A 138 -8.60 -1.29 13.64
C TYR A 138 -9.62 -0.18 13.93
N PRO A 139 -9.94 0.70 12.98
CA PRO A 139 -10.83 1.85 13.20
C PRO A 139 -12.31 1.49 13.19
N PHE A 140 -12.67 0.27 12.82
CA PHE A 140 -14.05 -0.17 12.70
C PHE A 140 -14.45 -1.16 13.81
N ILE A 141 -15.75 -1.38 13.93
CA ILE A 141 -16.36 -2.43 14.71
C ILE A 141 -17.09 -3.34 13.71
N ALA A 142 -16.60 -4.56 13.54
CA ALA A 142 -17.23 -5.57 12.71
C ALA A 142 -18.08 -6.49 13.59
N ASP A 143 -19.36 -6.57 13.30
CA ASP A 143 -20.33 -7.47 13.96
C ASP A 143 -20.70 -8.57 12.97
N SER A 144 -20.12 -9.76 13.15
CA SER A 144 -20.38 -10.92 12.29
C SER A 144 -21.81 -11.43 12.41
N ASP A 145 -22.40 -11.36 13.61
CA ASP A 145 -23.75 -11.88 13.85
C ASP A 145 -24.81 -11.04 13.12
N LYS A 146 -24.59 -9.71 13.07
CA LYS A 146 -25.45 -8.79 12.34
C LYS A 146 -25.00 -8.54 10.90
N SER A 147 -23.83 -9.06 10.52
CA SER A 147 -23.20 -8.77 9.23
C SER A 147 -23.18 -7.26 8.96
N SER A 148 -22.56 -6.50 9.89
CA SER A 148 -22.45 -5.05 9.79
C SER A 148 -21.06 -4.55 10.16
N LEU A 149 -20.68 -3.41 9.60
CA LEU A 149 -19.43 -2.72 9.86
C LEU A 149 -19.73 -1.27 10.23
N LYS A 150 -19.12 -0.78 11.30
CA LYS A 150 -19.31 0.59 11.77
C LYS A 150 -17.98 1.23 12.14
N ILE A 151 -17.78 2.50 11.77
CA ILE A 151 -16.63 3.25 12.22
C ILE A 151 -16.73 3.60 13.70
N LYS A 152 -15.61 3.51 14.42
CA LYS A 152 -15.54 3.91 15.83
C LYS A 152 -15.78 5.41 15.97
N SER A 153 -16.57 5.81 16.96
CA SER A 153 -16.87 7.22 17.22
C SER A 153 -15.66 8.03 17.72
N ASN A 154 -14.68 7.36 18.34
CA ASN A 154 -13.51 8.01 18.93
C ASN A 154 -12.24 7.48 18.25
N LEU A 155 -11.82 8.12 17.17
CA LEU A 155 -10.64 7.73 16.43
C LEU A 155 -9.37 8.21 17.10
N LYS A 156 -8.38 7.32 17.20
CA LYS A 156 -7.03 7.58 17.67
C LYS A 156 -6.10 7.83 16.49
N PRO A 157 -4.91 8.44 16.67
CA PRO A 157 -3.93 8.62 15.59
C PRO A 157 -3.61 7.35 14.82
N ILE A 158 -3.52 6.19 15.48
CA ILE A 158 -3.29 4.90 14.82
C ILE A 158 -4.45 4.51 13.90
N HIS A 159 -5.68 4.91 14.20
CA HIS A 159 -6.83 4.70 13.33
C HIS A 159 -6.73 5.56 12.07
N HIS A 160 -6.28 6.81 12.18
CA HIS A 160 -6.04 7.68 11.02
C HIS A 160 -4.94 7.12 10.11
N LEU A 161 -3.88 6.53 10.69
CA LEU A 161 -2.88 5.82 9.90
C LEU A 161 -3.49 4.64 9.13
N TYR A 162 -4.33 3.83 9.79
CA TYR A 162 -5.04 2.75 9.12
C TYR A 162 -5.85 3.25 7.93
N LEU A 163 -6.66 4.28 8.16
CA LEU A 163 -7.49 4.89 7.12
C LEU A 163 -6.65 5.44 5.97
N TYR A 164 -5.51 6.05 6.29
CA TYR A 164 -4.58 6.50 5.27
C TYR A 164 -4.05 5.34 4.40
N LEU A 165 -3.62 4.24 5.03
CA LEU A 165 -3.16 3.05 4.30
C LEU A 165 -4.29 2.39 3.49
N LEU A 166 -5.54 2.46 3.99
CA LEU A 166 -6.72 2.03 3.24
C LEU A 166 -6.90 2.86 1.95
N LEU A 167 -6.69 4.18 2.02
CA LEU A 167 -6.74 5.05 0.84
C LEU A 167 -5.58 4.79 -0.10
N ALA A 168 -4.36 4.65 0.42
CA ALA A 168 -3.18 4.37 -0.37
C ALA A 168 -3.29 3.03 -1.14
N SER A 169 -4.07 2.07 -0.65
CA SER A 169 -4.37 0.83 -1.37
C SER A 169 -5.47 0.97 -2.44
N ASN A 170 -6.10 2.14 -2.53
CA ASN A 170 -7.21 2.41 -3.44
C ASN A 170 -6.99 3.71 -4.23
N LEU A 171 -5.80 3.89 -4.78
CA LEU A 171 -5.39 5.11 -5.49
C LEU A 171 -6.30 5.48 -6.66
N HIS A 172 -6.92 4.48 -7.30
CA HIS A 172 -7.85 4.69 -8.41
C HIS A 172 -9.04 5.60 -8.07
N LEU A 173 -9.36 5.78 -6.78
CA LEU A 173 -10.43 6.67 -6.32
C LEU A 173 -10.05 8.16 -6.34
N PHE A 174 -8.82 8.50 -6.67
CA PHE A 174 -8.31 9.88 -6.53
C PHE A 174 -7.81 10.44 -7.86
N SER A 175 -7.78 11.77 -7.95
CA SER A 175 -7.18 12.49 -9.07
C SER A 175 -5.67 12.18 -9.20
N PRO A 176 -5.07 12.29 -10.39
CA PRO A 176 -3.64 12.02 -10.60
C PRO A 176 -2.72 12.80 -9.66
N GLU A 177 -3.02 14.09 -9.41
CA GLU A 177 -2.22 14.93 -8.51
C GLU A 177 -2.24 14.40 -7.08
N LEU A 178 -3.41 13.96 -6.61
CA LEU A 178 -3.54 13.41 -5.28
C LEU A 178 -2.95 12.02 -5.16
N ARG A 179 -3.03 11.19 -6.23
CA ARG A 179 -2.32 9.90 -6.27
C ARG A 179 -0.83 10.08 -6.04
N THR A 180 -0.21 11.05 -6.73
CA THR A 180 1.21 11.39 -6.56
C THR A 180 1.52 11.79 -5.12
N LYS A 181 0.67 12.62 -4.51
CA LYS A 181 0.85 13.00 -3.10
C LYS A 181 0.73 11.80 -2.17
N ILE A 182 -0.31 10.98 -2.33
CA ILE A 182 -0.54 9.78 -1.50
C ILE A 182 0.63 8.80 -1.62
N THR A 183 1.16 8.56 -2.82
CA THR A 183 2.31 7.68 -3.01
C THR A 183 3.57 8.23 -2.35
N THR A 184 3.82 9.54 -2.46
CA THR A 184 4.95 10.19 -1.79
C THR A 184 4.83 10.09 -0.26
N ASP A 185 3.67 10.37 0.29
CA ASP A 185 3.41 10.24 1.72
C ASP A 185 3.53 8.78 2.19
N PHE A 186 3.10 7.82 1.37
CA PHE A 186 3.28 6.38 1.66
C PHE A 186 4.76 5.98 1.69
N GLU A 187 5.56 6.43 0.74
CA GLU A 187 7.01 6.21 0.75
C GLU A 187 7.65 6.77 2.03
N TYR A 188 7.20 7.95 2.49
CA TYR A 188 7.66 8.54 3.74
C TYR A 188 7.26 7.72 4.97
N ILE A 189 6.03 7.19 5.01
CA ILE A 189 5.59 6.26 6.06
C ILE A 189 6.50 5.02 6.08
N CYS A 190 6.78 4.45 4.91
CA CYS A 190 7.66 3.30 4.77
C CYS A 190 9.10 3.62 5.23
N PHE A 191 9.59 4.82 4.91
CA PHE A 191 10.89 5.32 5.38
C PHE A 191 10.96 5.34 6.91
N GLU A 192 9.96 5.90 7.59
CA GLU A 192 9.92 5.92 9.05
C GLU A 192 9.83 4.51 9.64
N VAL A 193 9.05 3.62 9.04
CA VAL A 193 8.98 2.21 9.44
C VAL A 193 10.34 1.53 9.30
N GLN A 194 10.99 1.69 8.16
CA GLN A 194 12.29 1.06 7.89
C GLN A 194 13.40 1.60 8.82
N LYS A 195 13.38 2.88 9.13
CA LYS A 195 14.26 3.51 10.09
C LYS A 195 14.11 2.91 11.50
N LEU A 196 12.89 2.51 11.88
CA LEU A 196 12.61 1.85 13.15
C LEU A 196 12.96 0.36 13.19
N MET A 197 13.08 -0.29 12.02
CA MET A 197 13.44 -1.70 11.93
C MET A 197 14.92 -1.95 12.27
N PHE A 198 15.77 -0.94 12.16
CA PHE A 198 17.13 -0.96 12.65
C PHE A 198 17.30 -0.06 13.89
N PRO A 199 16.79 -0.49 15.03
CA PRO A 199 16.91 0.31 16.24
C PRO A 199 18.36 0.26 16.71
N LEU A 200 19.11 1.35 16.58
CA LEU A 200 20.51 1.33 16.93
C LEU A 200 20.86 2.37 17.97
N MET A 201 20.94 1.87 19.16
CA MET A 201 21.73 2.47 20.23
C MET A 201 22.91 1.57 20.59
N LEU A 202 23.69 1.13 19.58
CA LEU A 202 24.92 0.41 19.82
C LEU A 202 26.08 1.39 19.66
N THR A 203 26.98 1.40 20.64
CA THR A 203 28.22 2.19 20.57
C THR A 203 29.05 1.68 19.38
N GLY A 204 29.48 2.59 18.53
CA GLY A 204 30.31 2.25 17.36
C GLY A 204 29.55 1.76 16.12
N VAL A 205 28.21 1.81 16.16
CA VAL A 205 27.38 1.44 15.01
C VAL A 205 26.40 2.56 14.69
N LYS A 206 26.32 2.95 13.43
CA LYS A 206 25.37 3.97 12.93
C LYS A 206 24.54 3.39 11.81
N THR A 207 23.21 3.55 11.87
CA THR A 207 22.33 3.21 10.77
C THR A 207 21.84 4.47 10.09
N HIS A 208 21.92 4.48 8.80
CA HIS A 208 21.42 5.55 7.94
C HIS A 208 20.35 4.98 7.04
N THR A 209 19.14 5.55 7.10
CA THR A 209 18.03 5.23 6.22
C THR A 209 17.77 6.42 5.32
N HIS A 210 17.58 6.19 4.03
CA HIS A 210 17.42 7.23 3.02
C HIS A 210 16.30 6.87 2.05
N ILE A 211 15.58 7.90 1.57
CA ILE A 211 14.70 7.80 0.42
C ILE A 211 15.57 7.89 -0.84
N PHE A 212 15.43 6.91 -1.73
CA PHE A 212 16.17 6.84 -3.00
C PHE A 212 15.27 7.22 -4.19
N GLY A 213 13.95 7.06 -4.06
CA GLY A 213 12.92 7.19 -5.07
C GLY A 213 12.90 8.51 -5.86
N LYS A 214 11.88 8.67 -6.71
CA LYS A 214 11.75 9.84 -7.61
C LYS A 214 11.51 11.16 -6.88
N ASN A 215 10.93 11.11 -5.68
CA ASN A 215 10.54 12.28 -4.90
C ASN A 215 11.37 12.40 -3.62
N PRO A 216 12.69 12.65 -3.74
CA PRO A 216 13.51 12.86 -2.56
C PRO A 216 13.05 14.13 -1.83
N THR A 217 13.04 14.10 -0.52
CA THR A 217 12.92 15.31 0.29
C THR A 217 14.04 16.29 -0.05
N ASN A 218 13.86 17.58 0.20
CA ASN A 218 14.85 18.61 -0.12
C ASN A 218 16.27 18.35 0.45
N ASN A 219 16.38 17.46 1.43
CA ASN A 219 17.64 17.07 2.07
C ASN A 219 18.06 15.63 1.72
N SER A 220 17.54 15.03 0.65
CA SER A 220 17.92 13.68 0.25
C SER A 220 19.37 13.63 -0.21
N VAL A 221 20.07 12.59 0.23
CA VAL A 221 21.43 12.25 -0.23
C VAL A 221 21.43 11.83 -1.71
N PHE A 222 20.31 11.27 -2.19
CA PHE A 222 20.15 10.76 -3.54
C PHE A 222 19.40 11.75 -4.43
N THR A 223 20.13 12.65 -5.07
CA THR A 223 19.59 13.68 -5.96
C THR A 223 20.08 13.51 -7.40
N GLY A 224 19.38 14.13 -8.34
CA GLY A 224 19.74 14.11 -9.75
C GLY A 224 19.24 12.87 -10.49
N ASN A 225 19.93 12.50 -11.58
CA ASN A 225 19.59 11.35 -12.41
C ASN A 225 20.01 10.01 -11.76
N LEU A 226 19.56 8.90 -12.33
CA LEU A 226 19.86 7.56 -11.83
C LEU A 226 21.37 7.30 -11.69
N LYS A 227 22.19 7.74 -12.65
CA LYS A 227 23.64 7.59 -12.61
C LYS A 227 24.23 8.20 -11.34
N ASN A 228 23.84 9.44 -11.03
CA ASN A 228 24.33 10.16 -9.84
C ASN A 228 23.86 9.46 -8.54
N LYS A 229 22.61 9.01 -8.50
CA LYS A 229 22.07 8.27 -7.35
C LYS A 229 22.84 6.96 -7.11
N LEU A 230 23.12 6.19 -8.17
CA LEU A 230 23.87 4.92 -8.05
C LEU A 230 25.34 5.14 -7.65
N ILE A 231 25.99 6.19 -8.16
CA ILE A 231 27.32 6.58 -7.71
C ILE A 231 27.32 6.88 -6.21
N LYS A 232 26.33 7.65 -5.76
CA LYS A 232 26.20 8.00 -4.34
C LYS A 232 25.90 6.79 -3.46
N LEU A 233 25.09 5.86 -3.96
CA LEU A 233 24.84 4.59 -3.27
C LEU A 233 26.11 3.74 -3.19
N GLY A 234 26.86 3.63 -4.29
CA GLY A 234 28.15 2.92 -4.31
C GLY A 234 29.16 3.48 -3.30
N GLU A 235 29.23 4.82 -3.17
CA GLU A 235 30.06 5.47 -2.13
C GLU A 235 29.56 5.11 -0.70
N LEU A 236 28.22 5.14 -0.51
CA LEU A 236 27.61 4.87 0.79
C LEU A 236 27.87 3.45 1.28
N ILE A 237 27.81 2.47 0.38
CA ILE A 237 28.00 1.04 0.68
C ILE A 237 29.45 0.56 0.45
N GLN A 238 30.36 1.46 0.08
CA GLN A 238 31.77 1.15 -0.21
C GLN A 238 31.91 0.08 -1.30
N ALA A 239 31.14 0.19 -2.40
CA ALA A 239 31.23 -0.73 -3.53
C ALA A 239 32.64 -0.74 -4.13
N ARG A 240 33.20 -1.94 -4.38
CA ARG A 240 34.59 -2.10 -4.88
C ARG A 240 34.75 -1.56 -6.29
N LYS A 241 33.75 -1.79 -7.14
CA LYS A 241 33.81 -1.38 -8.53
C LYS A 241 32.37 -1.11 -9.00
N LEU A 242 32.07 0.15 -9.26
CA LEU A 242 30.80 0.58 -9.80
C LEU A 242 30.96 0.91 -11.29
N ASP A 243 30.11 0.33 -12.13
CA ASP A 243 30.04 0.60 -13.56
C ASP A 243 28.72 1.28 -13.91
N THR A 244 28.77 2.54 -14.30
CA THR A 244 27.58 3.35 -14.66
C THR A 244 27.71 4.02 -16.03
N ASP A 245 28.73 3.67 -16.81
CA ASP A 245 29.06 4.41 -18.05
C ASP A 245 28.03 4.19 -19.16
N PHE A 246 27.30 3.08 -19.12
CA PHE A 246 26.24 2.77 -20.08
C PHE A 246 24.89 3.39 -19.73
N LEU A 247 24.75 4.07 -18.56
CA LEU A 247 23.48 4.71 -18.20
C LEU A 247 23.24 6.00 -18.98
N ASP A 248 22.04 6.15 -19.53
CA ASP A 248 21.61 7.42 -20.12
C ASP A 248 21.51 8.50 -19.02
N ALA A 249 22.14 9.64 -19.26
CA ALA A 249 22.12 10.78 -18.35
C ALA A 249 20.71 11.37 -18.14
N ARG A 250 19.78 11.09 -19.03
CA ARG A 250 18.38 11.53 -18.94
C ARG A 250 17.51 10.62 -18.06
N ASN A 251 18.01 9.43 -17.73
CA ASN A 251 17.26 8.50 -16.88
C ASN A 251 17.13 9.07 -15.44
N SER A 252 15.93 9.48 -15.07
CA SER A 252 15.58 10.02 -13.75
C SER A 252 14.95 8.96 -12.82
N GLY A 253 14.83 7.70 -13.25
CA GLY A 253 14.22 6.62 -12.49
C GLY A 253 14.95 6.30 -11.18
N ASP A 254 14.39 5.34 -10.46
CA ASP A 254 14.92 4.80 -9.19
C ASP A 254 15.51 3.39 -9.36
N ASN A 255 15.30 2.80 -10.52
CA ASN A 255 15.72 1.43 -10.86
C ASN A 255 15.18 0.38 -9.88
N GLY A 256 13.98 0.61 -9.32
CA GLY A 256 13.35 -0.31 -8.35
C GLY A 256 13.89 -0.20 -6.93
N ILE A 257 14.50 0.93 -6.57
CA ILE A 257 14.91 1.25 -5.20
C ILE A 257 14.13 2.47 -4.73
N ASP A 258 13.29 2.31 -3.71
CA ASP A 258 12.63 3.45 -3.08
C ASP A 258 13.31 3.85 -1.78
N LEU A 259 13.77 2.86 -0.99
CA LEU A 259 14.41 3.09 0.30
C LEU A 259 15.70 2.29 0.44
N VAL A 260 16.67 2.89 1.12
CA VAL A 260 17.96 2.27 1.45
C VAL A 260 18.26 2.45 2.93
N SER A 261 18.62 1.38 3.65
CA SER A 261 19.19 1.46 4.99
C SER A 261 20.54 0.78 5.04
N VAL A 262 21.55 1.50 5.51
CA VAL A 262 22.93 1.01 5.63
C VAL A 262 23.36 1.06 7.09
N MET A 263 23.94 -0.04 7.57
CA MET A 263 24.55 -0.11 8.89
C MET A 263 26.07 0.09 8.78
N LYS A 264 26.60 1.14 9.36
CA LYS A 264 28.03 1.46 9.36
C LYS A 264 28.64 1.22 10.73
N PHE A 265 29.81 0.63 10.75
CA PHE A 265 30.61 0.40 11.95
C PHE A 265 31.76 1.40 12.00
N ASP A 266 32.07 1.93 13.19
CA ASP A 266 33.19 2.85 13.34
C ASP A 266 34.53 2.15 12.99
N ASN A 267 35.34 2.82 12.18
CA ASN A 267 36.63 2.30 11.69
C ASN A 267 36.57 1.03 10.83
N ASP A 268 35.37 0.71 10.28
CA ASP A 268 35.22 -0.38 9.34
C ASP A 268 35.39 0.12 7.90
N ASN A 269 36.40 -0.44 7.20
CA ASN A 269 36.68 -0.17 5.79
C ASN A 269 36.35 -1.39 4.90
N ALA A 270 35.65 -2.39 5.44
CA ALA A 270 35.23 -3.56 4.67
C ALA A 270 34.10 -3.23 3.70
N TYR A 271 34.12 -3.93 2.58
CA TYR A 271 33.03 -3.81 1.59
C TYR A 271 31.74 -4.47 2.09
N GLY A 272 30.60 -4.00 1.55
CA GLY A 272 29.34 -4.65 1.77
C GLY A 272 28.85 -4.58 3.21
N PRO A 273 28.63 -3.38 3.75
CA PRO A 273 27.99 -3.23 5.05
C PRO A 273 26.58 -3.85 5.03
N PRO A 274 26.03 -4.29 6.19
CA PRO A 274 24.66 -4.74 6.25
C PRO A 274 23.69 -3.70 5.65
N LEU A 275 22.84 -4.16 4.74
CA LEU A 275 22.06 -3.31 3.86
C LEU A 275 20.62 -3.83 3.74
N ILE A 276 19.65 -2.91 3.75
CA ILE A 276 18.28 -3.17 3.33
C ILE A 276 17.98 -2.31 2.10
N ILE A 277 17.45 -2.94 1.07
CA ILE A 277 16.88 -2.28 -0.10
C ILE A 277 15.39 -2.56 -0.10
N SER A 278 14.58 -1.51 -0.21
CA SER A 278 13.14 -1.66 -0.20
C SER A 278 12.48 -0.99 -1.38
N GLN A 279 11.33 -1.53 -1.75
CA GLN A 279 10.43 -0.94 -2.71
C GLN A 279 9.05 -0.73 -2.09
N CYS A 280 8.35 0.32 -2.53
CA CYS A 280 7.02 0.69 -2.09
C CYS A 280 6.04 0.54 -3.26
N ALA A 281 4.91 -0.12 -3.05
CA ALA A 281 3.92 -0.29 -4.10
C ALA A 281 2.51 -0.17 -3.55
N CYS A 282 1.75 0.79 -4.08
CA CYS A 282 0.34 1.02 -3.71
C CYS A 282 -0.63 0.24 -4.62
N SER A 283 -0.22 -0.14 -5.82
CA SER A 283 -1.08 -0.88 -6.75
C SER A 283 -1.22 -2.34 -6.35
N TYR A 284 -2.47 -2.79 -6.24
CA TYR A 284 -2.78 -4.19 -5.91
C TYR A 284 -2.31 -5.17 -7.00
N LYS A 285 -2.36 -4.77 -8.26
CA LYS A 285 -1.93 -5.63 -9.38
C LYS A 285 -0.41 -5.67 -9.54
N GLU A 286 0.25 -4.52 -9.35
CA GLU A 286 1.67 -4.37 -9.69
C GLU A 286 2.63 -4.83 -8.60
N TRP A 287 2.25 -4.75 -7.30
CA TRP A 287 3.19 -5.08 -6.23
C TRP A 287 3.78 -6.48 -6.33
N LYS A 288 3.02 -7.43 -6.89
CA LYS A 288 3.46 -8.81 -7.10
C LYS A 288 4.65 -8.87 -8.06
N LYS A 289 4.57 -8.15 -9.18
CA LYS A 289 5.64 -8.06 -10.19
C LYS A 289 6.83 -7.22 -9.66
N LYS A 290 6.54 -6.11 -9.00
CA LYS A 290 7.56 -5.19 -8.46
C LYS A 290 8.51 -5.82 -7.43
N GLN A 291 8.16 -6.95 -6.83
CA GLN A 291 9.07 -7.70 -5.96
C GLN A 291 10.37 -8.13 -6.66
N HIS A 292 10.40 -8.17 -7.98
CA HIS A 292 11.59 -8.50 -8.75
C HIS A 292 12.46 -7.28 -9.09
N ASP A 293 11.93 -6.06 -8.95
CA ASP A 293 12.59 -4.84 -9.38
C ASP A 293 13.86 -4.52 -8.58
N ASN A 294 13.92 -4.90 -7.31
CA ASN A 294 15.10 -4.75 -6.46
C ASN A 294 15.90 -6.06 -6.31
N SER A 295 15.85 -6.96 -7.31
CA SER A 295 16.60 -8.20 -7.28
C SER A 295 18.11 -7.99 -7.52
N PRO A 296 19.01 -8.78 -6.90
CA PRO A 296 20.44 -8.67 -7.10
C PRO A 296 20.85 -8.78 -8.58
N GLU A 297 20.13 -9.61 -9.35
CA GLU A 297 20.38 -9.82 -10.78
C GLU A 297 20.32 -8.51 -11.58
N ARG A 298 19.36 -7.65 -11.24
CA ARG A 298 19.16 -6.36 -11.90
C ARG A 298 20.36 -5.41 -11.72
N TYR A 299 21.08 -5.56 -10.62
CA TYR A 299 22.23 -4.70 -10.29
C TYR A 299 23.59 -5.29 -10.66
N ARG A 300 23.65 -6.54 -11.16
CA ARG A 300 24.92 -7.17 -11.58
C ARG A 300 25.64 -6.38 -12.64
N GLN A 301 24.93 -5.81 -13.60
CA GLN A 301 25.51 -4.99 -14.65
C GLN A 301 26.22 -3.74 -14.12
N PHE A 302 25.85 -3.25 -12.94
CA PHE A 302 26.45 -2.09 -12.33
C PHE A 302 27.62 -2.45 -11.40
N ASN A 303 27.83 -3.71 -11.08
CA ASN A 303 28.74 -4.17 -10.02
C ASN A 303 28.53 -3.41 -8.69
N LEU A 304 27.26 -3.07 -8.38
CA LEU A 304 26.90 -2.20 -7.27
C LEU A 304 27.01 -2.92 -5.92
N PHE A 305 26.56 -4.17 -5.85
CA PHE A 305 26.49 -4.92 -4.62
C PHE A 305 27.52 -6.06 -4.62
N ASP A 306 28.43 -6.02 -3.67
CA ASP A 306 29.48 -7.04 -3.48
C ASP A 306 29.00 -8.23 -2.65
N VAL A 307 27.92 -8.04 -1.86
CA VAL A 307 27.32 -9.04 -0.98
C VAL A 307 25.79 -8.99 -1.09
N ASP A 308 25.13 -10.04 -0.66
CA ASP A 308 23.67 -10.06 -0.60
C ASP A 308 23.13 -9.06 0.43
N TYR A 309 21.92 -8.59 0.20
CA TYR A 309 21.22 -7.62 1.03
C TYR A 309 19.80 -8.06 1.35
N LEU A 310 19.24 -7.57 2.45
CA LEU A 310 17.85 -7.80 2.78
C LEU A 310 16.95 -7.00 1.84
N ARG A 311 15.99 -7.68 1.22
CA ARG A 311 14.99 -7.07 0.34
C ARG A 311 13.65 -6.99 1.06
N LEU A 312 13.01 -5.81 0.99
CA LEU A 312 11.68 -5.60 1.52
C LEU A 312 10.75 -5.03 0.43
N MET A 313 9.47 -5.41 0.53
CA MET A 313 8.39 -4.79 -0.23
C MET A 313 7.38 -4.21 0.74
N PHE A 314 7.13 -2.91 0.66
CA PHE A 314 6.08 -2.24 1.43
C PHE A 314 4.80 -2.14 0.60
N ILE A 315 3.68 -2.57 1.18
CA ILE A 315 2.36 -2.46 0.56
C ILE A 315 1.34 -1.91 1.57
N PRO A 316 0.44 -1.00 1.17
CA PRO A 316 -0.58 -0.46 2.07
C PRO A 316 -1.75 -1.41 2.28
N MET A 317 -1.83 -2.54 1.56
CA MET A 317 -2.91 -3.52 1.64
C MET A 317 -2.80 -4.38 2.91
N TYR A 318 -3.94 -4.84 3.42
CA TYR A 318 -4.01 -5.92 4.41
C TYR A 318 -4.08 -7.25 3.67
N TYR A 319 -2.90 -7.83 3.33
CA TYR A 319 -2.81 -9.02 2.47
C TYR A 319 -2.78 -10.32 3.28
N ARG A 320 -3.82 -10.56 4.10
CA ARG A 320 -3.94 -11.70 5.01
C ARG A 320 -5.24 -12.46 4.77
N ASN A 321 -5.22 -13.76 5.03
CA ASN A 321 -6.43 -14.58 5.14
C ASN A 321 -7.03 -14.49 6.56
N GLN A 322 -8.14 -15.18 6.80
CA GLN A 322 -8.83 -15.19 8.10
C GLN A 322 -7.98 -15.76 9.25
N SER A 323 -7.01 -16.62 8.96
CA SER A 323 -6.06 -17.17 9.94
C SER A 323 -4.86 -16.24 10.20
N GLY A 324 -4.80 -15.06 9.58
CA GLY A 324 -3.69 -14.12 9.70
C GLY A 324 -2.45 -14.49 8.89
N GLN A 325 -2.50 -15.56 8.08
CA GLN A 325 -1.46 -15.93 7.13
C GLN A 325 -1.58 -15.09 5.85
N TRP A 326 -0.60 -15.19 4.94
CA TRP A 326 -0.72 -14.57 3.63
C TRP A 326 -1.97 -15.05 2.91
N PHE A 327 -2.68 -14.14 2.25
CA PHE A 327 -3.89 -14.47 1.50
C PHE A 327 -3.58 -15.50 0.39
N GLU A 328 -2.54 -15.23 -0.40
CA GLU A 328 -1.98 -16.19 -1.35
C GLU A 328 -0.45 -16.21 -1.17
N ILE A 329 0.07 -17.33 -0.68
CA ILE A 329 1.50 -17.48 -0.39
C ILE A 329 2.36 -17.42 -1.65
N ARG A 330 1.83 -17.85 -2.80
CA ARG A 330 2.53 -17.83 -4.08
C ARG A 330 2.78 -16.42 -4.62
N ASP A 331 2.08 -15.41 -4.10
CA ASP A 331 2.30 -14.01 -4.45
C ASP A 331 3.45 -13.37 -3.66
N VAL A 332 4.04 -14.08 -2.70
CA VAL A 332 5.02 -13.51 -1.76
C VAL A 332 6.39 -14.13 -1.99
N PHE A 333 7.28 -13.42 -2.68
CA PHE A 333 8.63 -13.89 -3.06
C PHE A 333 9.74 -13.34 -2.16
N LEU A 334 9.45 -12.31 -1.37
CA LEU A 334 10.40 -11.68 -0.46
C LEU A 334 9.72 -11.24 0.84
N SER A 335 10.42 -10.56 1.72
CA SER A 335 9.85 -10.05 2.98
C SER A 335 8.90 -8.89 2.71
N VAL A 336 7.59 -9.13 2.79
CA VAL A 336 6.55 -8.12 2.58
C VAL A 336 6.17 -7.45 3.90
N MET A 337 6.14 -6.12 3.89
CA MET A 337 5.62 -5.25 4.94
C MET A 337 4.23 -4.76 4.54
N ASP A 338 3.20 -5.54 4.87
CA ASP A 338 1.80 -5.19 4.63
C ASP A 338 1.25 -4.22 5.69
N ARG A 339 0.01 -3.74 5.50
CA ARG A 339 -0.67 -2.82 6.45
C ARG A 339 -0.51 -3.25 7.91
N LEU A 340 -0.70 -4.54 8.21
CA LEU A 340 -0.57 -5.05 9.58
C LEU A 340 0.86 -4.88 10.13
N ARG A 341 1.88 -5.26 9.36
CA ARG A 341 3.28 -5.18 9.80
C ARG A 341 3.74 -3.72 9.94
N ILE A 342 3.38 -2.86 8.98
CA ILE A 342 3.63 -1.42 9.03
C ILE A 342 3.07 -0.84 10.34
N MET A 343 1.80 -1.09 10.60
CA MET A 343 1.13 -0.56 11.79
C MET A 343 1.69 -1.13 13.08
N LYS A 344 2.07 -2.42 13.12
CA LYS A 344 2.69 -3.03 14.30
C LYS A 344 4.05 -2.41 14.63
N VAL A 345 4.90 -2.17 13.62
CA VAL A 345 6.20 -1.51 13.85
C VAL A 345 5.96 -0.13 14.47
N LEU A 346 5.07 0.67 13.88
CA LEU A 346 4.77 2.02 14.37
C LEU A 346 4.11 2.00 15.77
N LEU A 347 3.27 1.04 16.06
CA LEU A 347 2.64 0.92 17.39
C LEU A 347 3.65 0.51 18.46
N TYR A 348 4.48 -0.49 18.23
CA TYR A 348 5.38 -1.04 19.26
C TYR A 348 6.58 -0.15 19.56
N GLN A 349 7.16 0.47 18.56
CA GLN A 349 8.29 1.38 18.75
C GLN A 349 7.84 2.72 19.37
N ASN A 350 6.56 3.03 19.33
CA ASN A 350 6.04 4.37 19.41
C ASN A 350 5.21 4.72 20.65
N LYS A 351 5.30 4.03 21.77
CA LYS A 351 4.85 4.70 22.99
C LYS A 351 5.52 6.06 23.19
N LYS A 352 6.70 6.27 22.64
CA LYS A 352 7.45 7.54 22.69
C LYS A 352 7.27 8.42 21.46
N LEU A 353 7.28 7.86 20.25
CA LEU A 353 7.00 8.57 18.99
C LEU A 353 5.50 8.82 18.78
N TYR A 354 4.64 7.94 19.25
CA TYR A 354 3.19 8.11 19.23
C TYR A 354 2.73 9.36 20.01
N ASN A 355 3.45 9.74 21.07
CA ASN A 355 3.25 11.00 21.77
C ASN A 355 3.91 12.20 21.07
N GLN A 356 4.84 11.96 20.13
CA GLN A 356 5.41 12.95 19.23
C GLN A 356 4.69 13.00 17.86
N ALA A 357 3.75 12.09 17.63
CA ALA A 357 2.99 11.94 16.39
C ALA A 357 1.93 13.04 16.18
N ASN A 358 2.21 14.26 16.59
CA ASN A 358 1.43 15.42 16.14
C ASN A 358 1.42 15.55 14.61
N ASN A 359 2.38 14.90 13.92
CA ASN A 359 2.49 14.94 12.45
C ASN A 359 1.56 13.93 11.75
N TRP A 360 0.93 12.98 12.49
CA TRP A 360 0.10 11.92 11.92
C TRP A 360 -1.40 12.11 12.18
N SER A 361 -1.80 13.16 12.89
CA SER A 361 -3.21 13.35 13.26
C SER A 361 -3.69 14.77 12.87
N PRO A 362 -4.81 14.84 12.21
CA PRO A 362 -5.56 13.78 11.54
C PRO A 362 -5.07 13.59 10.09
N LEU A 363 -4.49 12.44 9.74
CA LEU A 363 -4.05 12.12 8.37
C LEU A 363 -5.24 12.09 7.39
N VAL A 364 -6.39 11.65 7.87
CA VAL A 364 -7.61 11.56 7.08
C VAL A 364 -8.72 12.30 7.82
N LEU A 365 -9.30 13.28 7.15
CA LEU A 365 -10.52 13.93 7.58
C LEU A 365 -11.72 13.08 7.13
N LEU A 366 -12.57 12.74 8.09
CA LEU A 366 -13.80 12.01 7.78
C LEU A 366 -14.77 12.94 7.04
N PRO A 367 -15.58 12.38 6.13
CA PRO A 367 -16.61 13.15 5.45
C PRO A 367 -17.56 13.83 6.45
N THR A 368 -17.93 15.06 6.17
CA THR A 368 -18.96 15.79 6.91
C THR A 368 -20.35 15.17 6.65
N LYS A 369 -21.34 15.61 7.41
CA LYS A 369 -22.72 15.15 7.21
C LYS A 369 -23.21 15.50 5.80
N ASP A 370 -22.99 16.71 5.34
CA ASP A 370 -23.44 17.20 4.04
C ASP A 370 -22.77 16.43 2.89
N GLU A 371 -21.47 16.16 2.99
CA GLU A 371 -20.73 15.36 2.02
C GLU A 371 -21.26 13.92 1.95
N ARG A 372 -21.64 13.33 3.08
CA ARG A 372 -22.25 12.00 3.13
C ARG A 372 -23.66 11.97 2.55
N GLU A 373 -24.44 13.06 2.69
CA GLU A 373 -25.76 13.18 2.06
C GLU A 373 -25.65 13.25 0.53
N ILE A 374 -24.68 14.00 0.00
CA ILE A 374 -24.39 14.03 -1.44
C ILE A 374 -24.04 12.65 -1.95
N PHE A 375 -23.22 11.93 -1.21
CA PHE A 375 -22.78 10.59 -1.59
C PHE A 375 -23.93 9.56 -1.54
N ALA A 376 -24.79 9.64 -0.53
CA ALA A 376 -25.97 8.79 -0.45
C ALA A 376 -26.92 9.00 -1.64
N GLY A 377 -27.04 10.25 -2.13
CA GLY A 377 -27.75 10.57 -3.37
C GLY A 377 -27.16 9.86 -4.59
N PHE A 378 -25.83 9.91 -4.74
CA PHE A 378 -25.12 9.25 -5.83
C PHE A 378 -25.28 7.70 -5.83
N LEU A 379 -25.28 7.06 -4.66
CA LEU A 379 -25.49 5.60 -4.58
C LEU A 379 -26.96 5.18 -4.85
N ALA A 380 -27.90 6.10 -4.77
CA ALA A 380 -29.33 5.82 -5.01
C ALA A 380 -29.72 5.90 -6.49
N GLU A 381 -28.96 6.62 -7.33
CA GLU A 381 -29.07 6.66 -8.79
C GLU A 381 -28.45 5.40 -9.43
#